data_cf80dd071a8f3b938317686c69ba0f44
#
_entry.id   cf80dd071a8f3b938317686c69ba0f44
#
_cell.length_a   1.000
_cell.length_b   1.000
_cell.length_c   1.000
_cell.angle_alpha   90.00
_cell.angle_beta   90.00
_cell.angle_gamma   90.00
#
_symmetry.space_group_name_H-M   'P 1'
#
loop_
_entity.id
_entity.type
_entity.pdbx_description
1 polymer ?
#
loop_
_entity_poly.entity_id
_entity_poly.type
_entity_poly.pdbx_seq_one_letter_code
_entity_poly.pdbx_strand_id
1 'polypeptide(L)'
;GKIQSFKNINNKLILSINSSGNRDDPGPENLSSDSICGKTLLIDTDTGKYEIYTSGHRNILGLYSDENVVIATENGPFSGDEINNLKKNKSYGWSIASYGEKYSRNQNNKEEAYKKEHEKFGFTEPIFSFMPALGISEIIKLPNTFSDLWKDNFLVGSLNGKHLLRVKFNNKFNKIIYFEKIFIGDRIRDLLYYNESDEIILALELTGSLGIISNPN
;
A
#
# COMPACT_ATOMS: atom_id res chain seq x y z
N GLY A 1 -4.37 -6.32 -7.47
CA GLY A 1 -4.26 -4.87 -7.66
C GLY A 1 -5.43 -4.11 -7.05
N LYS A 2 -5.29 -2.80 -6.96
CA LYS A 2 -6.31 -1.87 -6.46
C LYS A 2 -6.57 -0.78 -7.50
N ILE A 3 -7.78 -0.24 -7.50
CA ILE A 3 -8.18 0.87 -8.35
C ILE A 3 -8.81 1.98 -7.50
N GLN A 4 -8.49 3.24 -7.80
CA GLN A 4 -8.98 4.41 -7.08
C GLN A 4 -9.16 5.59 -8.03
N SER A 5 -10.10 6.50 -7.73
CA SER A 5 -10.20 7.78 -8.42
C SER A 5 -8.92 8.58 -8.20
N PHE A 6 -8.37 9.14 -9.27
CA PHE A 6 -7.19 10.00 -9.16
C PHE A 6 -7.65 11.44 -8.96
N LYS A 7 -7.68 11.88 -7.72
CA LYS A 7 -8.30 13.15 -7.32
C LYS A 7 -7.60 14.42 -7.87
N ASN A 8 -6.34 14.30 -8.27
CA ASN A 8 -5.57 15.45 -8.80
C ASN A 8 -6.01 15.88 -10.20
N ILE A 9 -6.65 15.00 -10.96
CA ILE A 9 -7.10 15.26 -12.33
C ILE A 9 -8.47 14.60 -12.52
N ASN A 10 -9.45 15.37 -12.99
CA ASN A 10 -10.75 14.83 -13.34
C ASN A 10 -10.65 13.75 -14.41
N ASN A 11 -11.60 12.81 -14.40
CA ASN A 11 -11.70 11.73 -15.37
C ASN A 11 -10.46 10.81 -15.43
N LYS A 12 -9.74 10.66 -14.28
CA LYS A 12 -8.61 9.74 -14.19
C LYS A 12 -8.83 8.74 -13.06
N LEU A 13 -8.38 7.51 -13.32
CA LEU A 13 -8.26 6.45 -12.32
C LEU A 13 -6.79 6.07 -12.19
N ILE A 14 -6.38 5.72 -10.96
CA ILE A 14 -5.11 5.07 -10.72
C ILE A 14 -5.35 3.59 -10.41
N LEU A 15 -4.65 2.71 -11.13
CA LEU A 15 -4.76 1.25 -11.00
C LEU A 15 -3.38 0.68 -10.68
N SER A 16 -3.29 -0.17 -9.65
CA SER A 16 -2.08 -0.95 -9.38
C SER A 16 -2.16 -2.33 -10.02
N ILE A 17 -1.09 -2.74 -10.68
CA ILE A 17 -0.89 -4.08 -11.22
C ILE A 17 0.25 -4.73 -10.44
N ASN A 18 -0.03 -5.87 -9.82
CA ASN A 18 0.97 -6.57 -9.03
C ASN A 18 2.07 -7.17 -9.92
N SER A 19 3.21 -7.50 -9.31
CA SER A 19 4.29 -8.18 -10.02
C SER A 19 3.85 -9.57 -10.50
N SER A 20 4.39 -10.01 -11.60
CA SER A 20 4.27 -11.38 -12.10
C SER A 20 5.37 -12.28 -11.53
N GLY A 21 5.29 -13.59 -11.80
CA GLY A 21 6.27 -14.55 -11.36
C GLY A 21 6.05 -15.08 -9.95
N ASN A 22 7.05 -15.76 -9.41
CA ASN A 22 6.98 -16.32 -8.07
C ASN A 22 7.35 -15.30 -6.98
N ARG A 23 7.27 -15.69 -5.72
CA ARG A 23 7.42 -14.80 -4.55
C ARG A 23 8.78 -14.12 -4.45
N ASP A 24 9.86 -14.83 -4.86
CA ASP A 24 11.24 -14.36 -4.71
C ASP A 24 11.87 -13.97 -6.04
N ASP A 25 11.31 -14.47 -7.14
CA ASP A 25 11.81 -14.27 -8.48
C ASP A 25 10.67 -13.82 -9.40
N PRO A 26 10.40 -12.51 -9.42
CA PRO A 26 9.39 -11.95 -10.29
C PRO A 26 9.82 -12.14 -11.75
N GLY A 27 8.85 -12.43 -12.61
CA GLY A 27 9.10 -12.56 -14.05
C GLY A 27 9.79 -11.33 -14.66
N PRO A 28 10.48 -11.48 -15.78
CA PRO A 28 11.20 -10.38 -16.44
C PRO A 28 10.30 -9.21 -16.84
N GLU A 29 9.00 -9.43 -16.95
CA GLU A 29 7.99 -8.41 -17.27
C GLU A 29 7.96 -7.30 -16.24
N ASN A 30 8.31 -7.57 -14.98
CA ASN A 30 8.31 -6.53 -13.93
C ASN A 30 9.37 -5.46 -14.17
N LEU A 31 10.47 -5.80 -14.81
CA LEU A 31 11.57 -4.90 -15.15
C LEU A 31 11.40 -4.26 -16.52
N SER A 32 10.59 -4.84 -17.41
CA SER A 32 10.35 -4.33 -18.77
C SER A 32 9.59 -3.00 -18.76
N SER A 33 10.03 -2.04 -19.58
CA SER A 33 9.30 -0.79 -19.82
C SER A 33 7.95 -1.02 -20.55
N ASP A 34 7.84 -2.12 -21.29
CA ASP A 34 6.70 -2.43 -22.14
C ASP A 34 5.64 -3.26 -21.42
N SER A 35 5.93 -3.70 -20.22
CA SER A 35 5.00 -4.46 -19.37
C SER A 35 4.33 -3.57 -18.33
N ILE A 36 3.09 -3.88 -18.00
CA ILE A 36 2.33 -3.24 -16.92
C ILE A 36 2.50 -3.94 -15.56
N CYS A 37 3.14 -5.11 -15.51
CA CYS A 37 3.36 -5.85 -14.28
C CYS A 37 4.26 -5.07 -13.30
N GLY A 38 3.93 -5.06 -12.02
CA GLY A 38 4.66 -4.34 -10.99
C GLY A 38 4.62 -2.81 -11.15
N LYS A 39 3.52 -2.29 -11.69
CA LYS A 39 3.36 -0.86 -12.00
C LYS A 39 2.03 -0.30 -11.50
N THR A 40 1.98 1.02 -11.38
CA THR A 40 0.70 1.73 -11.30
C THR A 40 0.44 2.46 -12.61
N LEU A 41 -0.82 2.44 -13.03
CA LEU A 41 -1.28 3.04 -14.29
C LEU A 41 -2.21 4.19 -13.99
N LEU A 42 -2.04 5.29 -14.70
CA LEU A 42 -3.00 6.39 -14.73
C LEU A 42 -3.86 6.23 -15.98
N ILE A 43 -5.15 5.97 -15.79
CA ILE A 43 -6.11 5.65 -16.84
C ILE A 43 -7.04 6.85 -17.06
N ASP A 44 -7.19 7.25 -18.29
CA ASP A 44 -8.18 8.23 -18.73
C ASP A 44 -9.52 7.53 -18.92
N THR A 45 -10.56 7.93 -18.18
CA THR A 45 -11.87 7.26 -18.21
C THR A 45 -12.67 7.56 -19.48
N ASP A 46 -12.38 8.68 -20.16
CA ASP A 46 -13.10 9.08 -21.36
C ASP A 46 -12.58 8.34 -22.59
N THR A 47 -11.28 8.08 -22.64
CA THR A 47 -10.62 7.48 -23.82
C THR A 47 -10.17 6.04 -23.60
N GLY A 48 -10.12 5.56 -22.35
CA GLY A 48 -9.54 4.26 -21.99
C GLY A 48 -8.02 4.18 -22.14
N LYS A 49 -7.36 5.26 -22.55
CA LYS A 49 -5.89 5.29 -22.65
C LYS A 49 -5.26 5.32 -21.27
N TYR A 50 -4.07 4.72 -21.16
CA TYR A 50 -3.31 4.74 -19.93
C TYR A 50 -1.86 5.14 -20.15
N GLU A 51 -1.23 5.60 -19.08
CA GLU A 51 0.23 5.79 -18.97
C GLU A 51 0.73 5.12 -17.69
N ILE A 52 2.00 4.71 -17.67
CA ILE A 52 2.65 4.21 -16.45
C ILE A 52 2.88 5.41 -15.53
N TYR A 53 2.32 5.33 -14.31
CA TYR A 53 2.47 6.37 -13.29
C TYR A 53 3.70 6.13 -12.44
N THR A 54 3.87 4.89 -11.91
CA THR A 54 5.04 4.44 -11.15
C THR A 54 5.40 3.00 -11.49
N SER A 55 6.61 2.56 -11.10
CA SER A 55 7.11 1.20 -11.33
C SER A 55 7.83 0.64 -10.10
N GLY A 56 8.26 -0.61 -10.17
CA GLY A 56 9.02 -1.26 -9.11
C GLY A 56 8.17 -1.63 -7.90
N HIS A 57 6.95 -2.15 -8.15
CA HIS A 57 6.00 -2.60 -7.13
C HIS A 57 5.87 -4.11 -7.12
N ARG A 58 5.73 -4.68 -5.91
CA ARG A 58 5.50 -6.11 -5.71
C ARG A 58 4.00 -6.43 -5.64
N ASN A 59 3.32 -5.96 -4.59
CA ASN A 59 1.93 -6.32 -4.32
C ASN A 59 1.21 -5.20 -3.53
N ILE A 60 0.72 -4.20 -4.25
CA ILE A 60 -0.09 -3.12 -3.68
C ILE A 60 -1.47 -3.67 -3.34
N LEU A 61 -1.87 -3.58 -2.08
CA LEU A 61 -3.17 -4.01 -1.55
C LEU A 61 -4.06 -2.87 -1.07
N GLY A 62 -3.53 -1.69 -0.87
CA GLY A 62 -4.29 -0.49 -0.55
C GLY A 62 -3.82 0.70 -1.37
N LEU A 63 -4.75 1.58 -1.72
CA LEU A 63 -4.46 2.73 -2.56
C LEU A 63 -5.38 3.89 -2.17
N TYR A 64 -4.78 4.99 -1.75
CA TYR A 64 -5.48 6.24 -1.44
C TYR A 64 -4.98 7.36 -2.34
N SER A 65 -5.88 8.21 -2.82
CA SER A 65 -5.55 9.41 -3.61
C SER A 65 -6.42 10.58 -3.17
N ASP A 66 -5.79 11.72 -2.91
CA ASP A 66 -6.45 13.03 -2.83
C ASP A 66 -5.71 14.05 -3.71
N GLU A 67 -6.06 15.33 -3.60
CA GLU A 67 -5.49 16.40 -4.42
C GLU A 67 -3.97 16.60 -4.20
N ASN A 68 -3.43 16.15 -3.07
CA ASN A 68 -2.05 16.43 -2.65
C ASN A 68 -1.14 15.22 -2.71
N VAL A 69 -1.70 14.00 -2.59
CA VAL A 69 -0.90 12.81 -2.38
C VAL A 69 -1.57 11.55 -2.92
N VAL A 70 -0.75 10.60 -3.34
CA VAL A 70 -1.15 9.22 -3.61
C VAL A 70 -0.35 8.31 -2.69
N ILE A 71 -1.05 7.57 -1.82
CA ILE A 71 -0.44 6.63 -0.86
C ILE A 71 -0.78 5.22 -1.28
N ALA A 72 0.21 4.35 -1.28
CA ALA A 72 0.02 2.90 -1.45
C ALA A 72 0.51 2.14 -0.23
N THR A 73 -0.19 1.06 0.11
CA THR A 73 0.26 0.01 1.02
C THR A 73 0.65 -1.21 0.21
N GLU A 74 1.82 -1.74 0.46
CA GLU A 74 2.43 -2.78 -0.35
C GLU A 74 2.97 -3.90 0.51
N ASN A 75 2.63 -5.15 0.17
CA ASN A 75 3.22 -6.31 0.84
C ASN A 75 4.61 -6.60 0.31
N GLY A 76 5.58 -6.60 1.20
CA GLY A 76 6.92 -7.09 0.95
C GLY A 76 6.99 -8.61 0.73
N PRO A 77 8.17 -9.15 0.47
CA PRO A 77 8.40 -10.61 0.44
C PRO A 77 8.31 -11.19 1.87
N PHE A 78 9.31 -11.86 2.36
CA PHE A 78 9.34 -12.31 3.76
C PHE A 78 9.71 -11.13 4.66
N SER A 79 8.70 -10.39 5.18
CA SER A 79 8.85 -9.10 5.89
C SER A 79 8.92 -7.89 4.94
N GLY A 80 9.09 -6.70 5.48
CA GLY A 80 9.31 -5.47 4.72
C GLY A 80 8.08 -4.96 3.96
N ASP A 81 6.88 -5.06 4.54
CA ASP A 81 5.71 -4.35 4.01
C ASP A 81 5.96 -2.85 4.03
N GLU A 82 5.44 -2.12 3.04
CA GLU A 82 5.77 -0.72 2.85
C GLU A 82 4.54 0.17 2.73
N ILE A 83 4.66 1.38 3.26
CA ILE A 83 3.76 2.49 2.93
C ILE A 83 4.55 3.44 2.03
N ASN A 84 4.05 3.66 0.83
CA ASN A 84 4.70 4.43 -0.22
C ASN A 84 3.91 5.70 -0.58
N ASN A 85 4.60 6.85 -0.72
CA ASN A 85 4.04 8.05 -1.34
C ASN A 85 4.37 8.00 -2.85
N LEU A 86 3.37 7.70 -3.67
CA LEU A 86 3.57 7.50 -5.10
C LEU A 86 3.74 8.83 -5.84
N LYS A 87 4.87 8.98 -6.56
CA LYS A 87 5.18 10.16 -7.36
C LYS A 87 5.41 9.76 -8.81
N LYS A 88 4.78 10.46 -9.73
CA LYS A 88 4.86 10.17 -11.17
C LYS A 88 6.32 9.97 -11.62
N ASN A 89 6.52 8.96 -12.47
CA ASN A 89 7.81 8.58 -13.07
C ASN A 89 8.87 8.09 -12.06
N LYS A 90 8.46 7.68 -10.86
CA LYS A 90 9.38 7.10 -9.87
C LYS A 90 9.29 5.57 -9.86
N SER A 91 10.42 4.95 -9.49
CA SER A 91 10.52 3.51 -9.24
C SER A 91 10.75 3.25 -7.75
N TYR A 92 10.08 2.21 -7.23
CA TYR A 92 10.10 1.81 -5.81
C TYR A 92 10.96 0.57 -5.56
N GLY A 93 11.65 0.08 -6.58
CA GLY A 93 12.82 -0.82 -6.44
C GLY A 93 12.55 -2.31 -6.56
N TRP A 94 11.30 -2.78 -6.41
CA TRP A 94 11.03 -4.20 -6.60
C TRP A 94 11.35 -4.63 -8.04
N SER A 95 12.14 -5.68 -8.28
CA SER A 95 12.61 -6.76 -7.38
C SER A 95 14.07 -6.61 -6.95
N ILE A 96 14.67 -5.45 -7.11
CA ILE A 96 16.10 -5.22 -6.81
C ILE A 96 16.24 -4.79 -5.35
N ALA A 97 15.40 -3.86 -4.89
CA ALA A 97 15.41 -3.35 -3.54
C ALA A 97 14.16 -3.79 -2.77
N SER A 98 14.33 -4.10 -1.50
CA SER A 98 13.27 -4.38 -0.53
C SER A 98 13.85 -4.45 0.88
N TYR A 99 13.10 -3.97 1.87
CA TYR A 99 13.43 -4.19 3.28
C TYR A 99 13.13 -5.61 3.77
N GLY A 100 12.34 -6.38 3.01
CA GLY A 100 12.07 -7.78 3.29
C GLY A 100 13.22 -8.72 2.94
N GLU A 101 13.02 -10.01 3.24
CA GLU A 101 13.95 -11.08 2.94
C GLU A 101 13.34 -12.05 1.91
N LYS A 102 14.17 -12.84 1.23
CA LYS A 102 13.70 -13.92 0.36
C LYS A 102 13.05 -15.04 1.16
N TYR A 103 12.00 -15.65 0.64
CA TYR A 103 11.36 -16.83 1.24
C TYR A 103 12.28 -18.05 1.15
N SER A 104 12.95 -18.23 0.01
CA SER A 104 13.96 -19.27 -0.18
C SER A 104 15.26 -18.83 0.49
N ARG A 105 15.41 -19.21 1.76
CA ARG A 105 16.69 -19.07 2.48
C ARG A 105 17.68 -20.11 1.97
N ASN A 106 18.23 -19.93 0.79
CA ASN A 106 19.46 -20.63 0.46
C ASN A 106 20.58 -19.94 1.25
N GLN A 107 20.92 -20.51 2.42
CA GLN A 107 21.84 -19.93 3.41
C GLN A 107 23.26 -19.70 2.86
N ASN A 108 23.54 -20.19 1.65
CA ASN A 108 24.87 -20.17 1.05
C ASN A 108 25.10 -19.00 0.07
N ASN A 109 24.07 -18.26 -0.35
CA ASN A 109 24.22 -17.17 -1.32
C ASN A 109 23.85 -15.82 -0.70
N LYS A 110 24.79 -15.20 0.03
CA LYS A 110 24.66 -13.83 0.52
C LYS A 110 24.53 -12.78 -0.61
N GLU A 111 24.93 -13.13 -1.82
CA GLU A 111 24.89 -12.25 -3.00
C GLU A 111 23.46 -12.04 -3.56
N GLU A 112 22.51 -12.87 -3.17
CA GLU A 112 21.11 -12.81 -3.65
C GLU A 112 20.14 -12.00 -2.77
N ALA A 113 20.61 -11.37 -1.69
CA ALA A 113 19.77 -10.57 -0.83
C ALA A 113 19.28 -9.31 -1.56
N TYR A 114 18.03 -8.88 -1.26
CA TYR A 114 17.55 -7.59 -1.75
C TYR A 114 18.41 -6.44 -1.23
N LYS A 115 18.58 -5.41 -2.07
CA LYS A 115 19.23 -4.17 -1.67
C LYS A 115 18.36 -3.47 -0.64
N LYS A 116 18.96 -3.05 0.46
CA LYS A 116 18.31 -2.18 1.47
C LYS A 116 18.64 -0.72 1.12
N GLU A 117 17.97 0.25 1.76
CA GLU A 117 18.20 1.67 1.53
C GLU A 117 18.02 2.02 0.02
N HIS A 118 16.78 2.05 -0.41
CA HIS A 118 16.36 2.18 -1.82
C HIS A 118 17.07 3.35 -2.53
N GLU A 119 17.22 4.51 -1.89
CA GLU A 119 17.87 5.69 -2.48
C GLU A 119 19.31 5.44 -2.93
N LYS A 120 20.06 4.59 -2.22
CA LYS A 120 21.44 4.25 -2.61
C LYS A 120 21.53 3.53 -3.97
N PHE A 121 20.41 2.97 -4.41
CA PHE A 121 20.31 2.22 -5.67
C PHE A 121 19.45 2.94 -6.70
N GLY A 122 19.12 4.22 -6.46
CA GLY A 122 18.38 5.07 -7.39
C GLY A 122 16.86 4.89 -7.34
N PHE A 123 16.34 4.22 -6.31
CA PHE A 123 14.91 4.02 -6.10
C PHE A 123 14.33 4.98 -5.06
N THR A 124 13.01 5.08 -5.02
CA THR A 124 12.31 5.92 -4.04
C THR A 124 12.15 5.16 -2.74
N GLU A 125 12.53 5.79 -1.63
CA GLU A 125 12.33 5.24 -0.29
C GLU A 125 10.85 5.19 0.08
N PRO A 126 10.38 4.12 0.77
CA PRO A 126 9.07 4.11 1.40
C PRO A 126 8.99 5.15 2.52
N ILE A 127 7.76 5.63 2.80
CA ILE A 127 7.50 6.45 4.01
C ILE A 127 7.81 5.65 5.26
N PHE A 128 7.49 4.35 5.22
CA PHE A 128 7.68 3.43 6.34
C PHE A 128 7.76 1.98 5.86
N SER A 129 8.61 1.18 6.50
CA SER A 129 8.66 -0.27 6.27
C SER A 129 8.43 -1.04 7.58
N PHE A 130 7.59 -2.07 7.52
CA PHE A 130 7.24 -2.92 8.66
C PHE A 130 8.16 -4.14 8.74
N MET A 131 8.91 -4.24 9.84
CA MET A 131 9.74 -5.40 10.15
C MET A 131 9.50 -5.82 11.60
N PRO A 132 8.84 -6.97 11.86
CA PRO A 132 8.30 -7.95 10.90
C PRO A 132 7.09 -7.41 10.12
N ALA A 133 6.81 -8.05 8.97
CA ALA A 133 5.63 -7.75 8.16
C ALA A 133 4.33 -8.04 8.91
N LEU A 134 3.34 -7.20 8.68
CA LEU A 134 1.98 -7.35 9.22
C LEU A 134 1.00 -7.88 8.16
N GLY A 135 1.43 -7.97 6.90
CA GLY A 135 0.56 -8.24 5.77
C GLY A 135 -0.43 -7.09 5.60
N ILE A 136 0.07 -5.87 5.44
CA ILE A 136 -0.80 -4.68 5.33
C ILE A 136 -1.70 -4.78 4.11
N SER A 137 -2.95 -4.29 4.25
CA SER A 137 -3.99 -4.37 3.22
C SER A 137 -4.47 -2.98 2.79
N GLU A 138 -5.76 -2.71 2.79
CA GLU A 138 -6.33 -1.44 2.38
C GLU A 138 -5.90 -0.27 3.27
N ILE A 139 -5.91 0.93 2.69
CA ILE A 139 -5.70 2.20 3.39
C ILE A 139 -6.84 3.17 3.07
N ILE A 140 -7.43 3.76 4.11
CA ILE A 140 -8.42 4.83 3.99
C ILE A 140 -8.01 6.03 4.82
N LYS A 141 -8.39 7.24 4.39
CA LYS A 141 -8.32 8.45 5.22
C LYS A 141 -9.66 8.64 5.92
N LEU A 142 -9.60 8.90 7.21
CA LEU A 142 -10.80 9.25 7.95
C LEU A 142 -11.20 10.71 7.69
N PRO A 143 -12.50 11.00 7.54
CA PRO A 143 -12.98 12.37 7.53
C PRO A 143 -12.78 13.00 8.91
N ASN A 144 -12.56 14.30 8.94
CA ASN A 144 -12.36 15.01 10.20
C ASN A 144 -13.60 15.05 11.10
N THR A 145 -14.76 14.70 10.54
CA THR A 145 -16.03 14.60 11.25
C THR A 145 -16.20 13.32 12.04
N PHE A 146 -15.46 12.25 11.69
CA PHE A 146 -15.58 10.95 12.35
C PHE A 146 -15.23 11.02 13.86
N SER A 147 -14.14 11.71 14.20
CA SER A 147 -13.72 11.86 15.60
C SER A 147 -12.65 12.95 15.69
N ASP A 148 -12.76 13.86 16.67
CA ASP A 148 -11.74 14.87 16.93
C ASP A 148 -10.37 14.26 17.27
N LEU A 149 -10.37 13.11 17.96
CA LEU A 149 -9.14 12.39 18.32
C LEU A 149 -8.46 11.71 17.12
N TRP A 150 -9.24 11.45 16.03
CA TRP A 150 -8.76 10.74 14.85
C TRP A 150 -8.64 11.66 13.63
N LYS A 151 -8.71 12.96 13.86
CA LYS A 151 -8.57 13.96 12.81
C LYS A 151 -7.27 13.84 12.04
N ASP A 152 -7.35 13.88 10.70
CA ASP A 152 -6.23 13.70 9.77
C ASP A 152 -5.52 12.35 9.88
N ASN A 153 -6.18 11.35 10.46
CA ASN A 153 -5.60 10.00 10.55
C ASN A 153 -6.04 9.15 9.36
N PHE A 154 -5.18 8.16 9.10
CA PHE A 154 -5.44 7.08 8.16
C PHE A 154 -5.60 5.78 8.92
N LEU A 155 -6.39 4.87 8.37
CA LEU A 155 -6.48 3.50 8.83
C LEU A 155 -5.89 2.58 7.78
N VAL A 156 -5.07 1.63 8.22
CA VAL A 156 -4.50 0.58 7.39
C VAL A 156 -4.89 -0.77 7.99
N GLY A 157 -5.51 -1.61 7.18
CA GLY A 157 -5.81 -2.98 7.59
C GLY A 157 -4.55 -3.85 7.59
N SER A 158 -4.56 -4.92 8.37
CA SER A 158 -3.54 -5.95 8.30
C SER A 158 -4.10 -7.36 8.32
N LEU A 159 -3.47 -8.24 7.51
CA LEU A 159 -3.85 -9.64 7.37
C LEU A 159 -3.22 -10.50 8.46
N ASN A 160 -1.89 -10.57 8.48
CA ASN A 160 -1.16 -11.41 9.43
C ASN A 160 -1.09 -10.79 10.82
N GLY A 161 -1.02 -9.46 10.87
CA GLY A 161 -1.03 -8.73 12.14
C GLY A 161 -2.37 -8.77 12.85
N LYS A 162 -3.48 -8.96 12.13
CA LYS A 162 -4.85 -8.93 12.67
C LYS A 162 -5.18 -7.64 13.44
N HIS A 163 -4.54 -6.55 13.02
CA HIS A 163 -4.68 -5.22 13.60
C HIS A 163 -5.24 -4.26 12.57
N LEU A 164 -6.01 -3.31 13.04
CA LEU A 164 -6.24 -2.05 12.37
C LEU A 164 -5.13 -1.10 12.84
N LEU A 165 -4.40 -0.52 11.91
CA LEU A 165 -3.33 0.41 12.19
C LEU A 165 -3.86 1.82 12.00
N ARG A 166 -3.83 2.65 13.05
CA ARG A 166 -4.12 4.06 12.95
C ARG A 166 -2.82 4.82 12.78
N VAL A 167 -2.68 5.55 11.69
CA VAL A 167 -1.45 6.28 11.34
C VAL A 167 -1.75 7.74 11.04
N LYS A 168 -0.84 8.62 11.39
CA LYS A 168 -0.85 10.03 10.99
C LYS A 168 0.47 10.38 10.34
N PHE A 169 0.39 10.97 9.16
CA PHE A 169 1.57 11.46 8.44
C PHE A 169 1.84 12.92 8.80
N ASN A 170 3.08 13.36 8.61
CA ASN A 170 3.40 14.77 8.58
C ASN A 170 2.82 15.44 7.31
N ASN A 171 2.80 16.79 7.27
CA ASN A 171 2.22 17.55 6.16
C ASN A 171 2.89 17.30 4.79
N LYS A 172 4.11 16.76 4.77
CA LYS A 172 4.85 16.42 3.55
C LYS A 172 4.61 14.98 3.09
N PHE A 173 3.88 14.18 3.84
CA PHE A 173 3.66 12.75 3.57
C PHE A 173 4.95 11.96 3.31
N ASN A 174 6.00 12.27 4.09
CA ASN A 174 7.28 11.57 4.01
C ASN A 174 7.71 10.94 5.34
N LYS A 175 6.85 11.01 6.37
CA LYS A 175 7.10 10.44 7.69
C LYS A 175 5.79 10.17 8.43
N ILE A 176 5.71 9.05 9.12
CA ILE A 176 4.67 8.78 10.12
C ILE A 176 5.05 9.51 11.40
N ILE A 177 4.14 10.32 11.95
CA ILE A 177 4.31 11.07 13.19
C ILE A 177 3.50 10.50 14.35
N TYR A 178 2.54 9.63 14.06
CA TYR A 178 1.76 8.89 15.05
C TYR A 178 1.41 7.51 14.50
N PHE A 179 1.49 6.50 15.36
CA PHE A 179 1.20 5.11 15.01
C PHE A 179 0.59 4.38 16.20
N GLU A 180 -0.54 3.70 15.96
CA GLU A 180 -1.24 2.88 16.95
C GLU A 180 -1.69 1.57 16.31
N LYS A 181 -1.61 0.47 17.06
CA LYS A 181 -2.14 -0.83 16.68
C LYS A 181 -3.40 -1.12 17.49
N ILE A 182 -4.53 -1.29 16.81
CA ILE A 182 -5.81 -1.67 17.40
C ILE A 182 -6.05 -3.13 17.06
N PHE A 183 -6.01 -4.01 18.05
CA PHE A 183 -6.17 -5.45 17.82
C PHE A 183 -7.64 -5.78 17.51
N ILE A 184 -7.89 -6.39 16.35
CA ILE A 184 -9.21 -6.83 15.90
C ILE A 184 -9.37 -8.35 16.07
N GLY A 185 -8.29 -9.12 15.97
CA GLY A 185 -8.31 -10.58 16.09
C GLY A 185 -8.58 -11.33 14.79
N ASP A 186 -8.93 -10.63 13.71
CA ASP A 186 -9.19 -11.18 12.39
C ASP A 186 -8.30 -10.54 11.32
N ARG A 187 -8.19 -11.19 10.17
CA ARG A 187 -7.46 -10.70 9.00
C ARG A 187 -8.33 -9.65 8.29
N ILE A 188 -7.89 -8.40 8.30
CA ILE A 188 -8.61 -7.29 7.69
C ILE A 188 -8.21 -7.22 6.21
N ARG A 189 -9.10 -7.66 5.32
CA ARG A 189 -8.85 -7.69 3.86
C ARG A 189 -9.08 -6.35 3.20
N ASP A 190 -10.10 -5.63 3.64
CA ASP A 190 -10.53 -4.37 3.05
C ASP A 190 -11.13 -3.44 4.10
N LEU A 191 -11.15 -2.15 3.81
CA LEU A 191 -11.68 -1.08 4.67
C LEU A 191 -12.53 -0.14 3.83
N LEU A 192 -13.66 0.27 4.37
CA LEU A 192 -14.51 1.29 3.77
C LEU A 192 -15.01 2.26 4.87
N TYR A 193 -14.89 3.55 4.62
CA TYR A 193 -15.65 4.53 5.40
C TYR A 193 -17.00 4.77 4.72
N TYR A 194 -18.09 4.50 5.44
CA TYR A 194 -19.44 4.64 4.95
C TYR A 194 -20.04 5.96 5.46
N ASN A 195 -20.16 6.94 4.57
CA ASN A 195 -20.52 8.32 4.92
C ASN A 195 -21.95 8.45 5.47
N GLU A 196 -22.89 7.59 5.06
CA GLU A 196 -24.30 7.74 5.43
C GLU A 196 -24.57 7.44 6.92
N SER A 197 -23.81 6.51 7.50
CA SER A 197 -23.94 6.15 8.93
C SER A 197 -22.75 6.58 9.78
N ASP A 198 -21.73 7.24 9.18
CA ASP A 198 -20.48 7.62 9.87
C ASP A 198 -19.76 6.42 10.51
N GLU A 199 -19.63 5.33 9.74
CA GLU A 199 -19.09 4.06 10.19
C GLU A 199 -17.89 3.62 9.35
N ILE A 200 -16.99 2.85 9.97
CA ILE A 200 -15.90 2.16 9.30
C ILE A 200 -16.28 0.70 9.19
N ILE A 201 -16.32 0.19 7.97
CA ILE A 201 -16.64 -1.21 7.66
C ILE A 201 -15.34 -1.95 7.39
N LEU A 202 -15.14 -3.09 8.04
CA LEU A 202 -14.00 -3.99 7.93
C LEU A 202 -14.43 -5.28 7.24
N ALA A 203 -13.78 -5.66 6.14
CA ALA A 203 -13.95 -7.01 5.57
C ALA A 203 -13.03 -8.00 6.30
N LEU A 204 -13.61 -8.88 7.11
CA LEU A 204 -12.92 -9.83 7.98
C LEU A 204 -12.84 -11.21 7.31
N GLU A 205 -11.59 -11.63 6.99
CA GLU A 205 -11.36 -12.80 6.12
C GLU A 205 -11.52 -14.14 6.83
N LEU A 206 -11.08 -14.26 8.09
CA LEU A 206 -11.15 -15.56 8.81
C LEU A 206 -12.58 -15.96 9.17
N THR A 207 -13.36 -15.01 9.63
CA THR A 207 -14.76 -15.22 9.99
C THR A 207 -15.72 -15.11 8.81
N GLY A 208 -15.28 -14.54 7.68
CA GLY A 208 -16.12 -14.28 6.52
C GLY A 208 -17.24 -13.26 6.84
N SER A 209 -16.97 -12.30 7.70
CA SER A 209 -17.95 -11.34 8.22
C SER A 209 -17.54 -9.89 7.95
N LEU A 210 -18.47 -8.97 8.22
CA LEU A 210 -18.21 -7.54 8.27
C LEU A 210 -18.11 -7.09 9.73
N GLY A 211 -17.02 -6.40 10.06
CA GLY A 211 -16.87 -5.67 11.32
C GLY A 211 -17.29 -4.21 11.12
N ILE A 212 -17.91 -3.61 12.15
CA ILE A 212 -18.32 -2.22 12.13
C ILE A 212 -17.68 -1.49 13.30
N ILE A 213 -17.09 -0.33 13.03
CA ILE A 213 -16.60 0.61 14.04
C ILE A 213 -17.42 1.89 13.88
N SER A 214 -18.24 2.18 14.89
CA SER A 214 -19.04 3.40 14.97
C SER A 214 -18.37 4.37 15.94
N ASN A 215 -18.51 5.68 15.68
CA ASN A 215 -18.13 6.70 16.65
C ASN A 215 -19.18 6.69 17.77
N PRO A 216 -18.82 6.42 19.04
CA PRO A 216 -19.74 6.59 20.15
C PRO A 216 -19.97 8.10 20.35
N ASN A 217 -21.12 8.61 19.91
CA ASN A 217 -21.58 9.96 20.22
C ASN A 217 -21.93 10.09 21.71
#